data_9871fc915b894f37d6a50f858bb821fb
#
_entry.id   9871fc915b894f37d6a50f858bb821fb
#
_cell.length_a   1.000
_cell.length_b   1.000
_cell.length_c   1.000
_cell.angle_alpha   90.00
_cell.angle_beta   90.00
_cell.angle_gamma   90.00
#
_symmetry.space_group_name_H-M   'P 1'
#
loop_
_entity.id
_entity.type
_entity.pdbx_description
1 polymer ?
#
loop_
_entity_poly.entity_id
_entity_poly.type
_entity_poly.pdbx_seq_one_letter_code
_entity_poly.pdbx_strand_id
1 'polypeptide(L)'
;MPQTLIQPEFTVHVDYDKCHKCGRCVQQCGWSVYNFNERPIPDDSKCRACHRCVTYCPAHCITIKKNDLALRDNANWSPALRTAVWRQAETGGVMLTGMGNDKPYQKIFDHLVLDACQVTNPSIDPLREPMELRTYLGRKPDAVGVVSDGNGGFRLADGDQVAKNIELATPMVFSPMSYGSVSLNVHRSLAMAAERLGILMNTGEGGLHADLYPYADNVIVQVASGRFGVSPQYLNRAAAVEIKVGQGAKPGIGGHLPGEKINREVSETRMIPQGSDAISPAPHHDIYSIEDLRQLIYSIKEATDYKPVGVKIAAVHNVAAIASGIVRAGADYVYLDGFSGGTGAAPQIIRDHIGIPVEIAIAVVDQRLRDEGIRNQASIVAAGSIRSSADMAKAIALGADVVAIGSAALMALGCHMCQGCHTGSCSWGLTTQKPELTRRVDPEWGAERLTNLVSAWSHELQEILGALGVNAVESLRGSRERLRSIGLDEQTCKILGVKPAGM
;
A
#
# COMPACT_ATOMS: atom_id res chain seq x y z
N MET A 1 -11.99 35.89 -25.16
CA MET A 1 -10.98 34.83 -25.09
C MET A 1 -11.64 33.55 -24.58
N PRO A 2 -11.25 32.33 -24.98
CA PRO A 2 -11.77 31.13 -24.41
C PRO A 2 -11.49 31.09 -22.91
N GLN A 3 -12.40 30.54 -22.11
CA GLN A 3 -12.24 30.43 -20.66
C GLN A 3 -11.11 29.47 -20.26
N THR A 4 -10.80 28.48 -21.10
CA THR A 4 -9.71 27.53 -20.90
C THR A 4 -9.22 26.96 -22.24
N LEU A 5 -7.93 26.62 -22.30
CA LEU A 5 -7.35 25.87 -23.43
C LEU A 5 -7.42 24.36 -23.19
N ILE A 6 -7.83 23.97 -21.99
CA ILE A 6 -7.83 22.55 -21.57
C ILE A 6 -9.09 21.87 -22.10
N GLN A 7 -8.86 20.83 -22.89
CA GLN A 7 -9.93 19.95 -23.38
C GLN A 7 -10.30 18.90 -22.31
N PRO A 8 -11.55 18.43 -22.26
CA PRO A 8 -11.92 17.29 -21.45
C PRO A 8 -11.06 16.07 -21.77
N GLU A 9 -10.58 15.36 -20.74
CA GLU A 9 -9.78 14.15 -20.91
C GLU A 9 -10.62 12.97 -21.37
N PHE A 10 -11.91 12.96 -21.00
CA PHE A 10 -12.86 11.91 -21.31
C PHE A 10 -14.15 12.52 -21.88
N THR A 11 -14.78 11.79 -22.81
CA THR A 11 -16.11 12.09 -23.32
C THR A 11 -17.12 11.08 -22.81
N VAL A 12 -18.28 11.58 -22.38
CA VAL A 12 -19.37 10.76 -21.86
C VAL A 12 -20.49 10.74 -22.91
N HIS A 13 -20.72 9.59 -23.48
CA HIS A 13 -21.80 9.37 -24.43
C HIS A 13 -23.00 8.71 -23.75
N VAL A 14 -24.18 9.29 -23.90
CA VAL A 14 -25.46 8.73 -23.46
C VAL A 14 -26.28 8.35 -24.68
N ASP A 15 -26.56 7.06 -24.83
CA ASP A 15 -27.50 6.55 -25.83
C ASP A 15 -28.94 6.88 -25.35
N TYR A 16 -29.49 7.96 -25.87
CA TYR A 16 -30.78 8.46 -25.44
C TYR A 16 -31.97 7.58 -25.89
N ASP A 17 -31.78 6.72 -26.89
CA ASP A 17 -32.82 5.78 -27.36
C ASP A 17 -33.02 4.66 -26.34
N LYS A 18 -31.95 4.28 -25.63
CA LYS A 18 -31.98 3.29 -24.55
C LYS A 18 -32.21 3.92 -23.17
N CYS A 19 -32.06 5.23 -23.02
CA CYS A 19 -32.07 5.88 -21.73
C CYS A 19 -33.45 5.90 -21.11
N HIS A 20 -33.65 5.29 -19.95
CA HIS A 20 -34.90 5.29 -19.19
C HIS A 20 -35.17 6.61 -18.44
N LYS A 21 -34.32 7.63 -18.56
CA LYS A 21 -34.45 8.93 -17.86
C LYS A 21 -34.59 8.81 -16.35
N CYS A 22 -34.04 7.76 -15.76
CA CYS A 22 -34.23 7.42 -14.33
C CYS A 22 -33.37 8.27 -13.35
N GLY A 23 -32.50 9.17 -13.84
CA GLY A 23 -31.65 10.03 -13.03
C GLY A 23 -30.54 9.32 -12.23
N ARG A 24 -30.40 7.97 -12.35
CA ARG A 24 -29.43 7.21 -11.55
C ARG A 24 -27.98 7.64 -11.81
N CYS A 25 -27.64 8.03 -13.04
CA CYS A 25 -26.31 8.55 -13.37
C CYS A 25 -25.96 9.82 -12.60
N VAL A 26 -26.93 10.73 -12.42
CA VAL A 26 -26.77 11.94 -11.59
C VAL A 26 -26.50 11.56 -10.14
N GLN A 27 -27.32 10.68 -9.57
CA GLN A 27 -27.17 10.22 -8.18
C GLN A 27 -25.87 9.50 -7.91
N GLN A 28 -25.36 8.74 -8.90
CA GLN A 28 -24.13 7.97 -8.75
C GLN A 28 -22.86 8.80 -8.97
N CYS A 29 -22.94 9.93 -9.65
CA CYS A 29 -21.78 10.76 -9.95
C CYS A 29 -21.39 11.64 -8.75
N GLY A 30 -20.19 11.45 -8.21
CA GLY A 30 -19.63 12.32 -7.16
C GLY A 30 -18.95 13.58 -7.72
N TRP A 31 -18.82 13.67 -9.05
CA TRP A 31 -18.13 14.75 -9.75
C TRP A 31 -19.08 15.78 -10.37
N SER A 32 -20.40 15.62 -10.16
CA SER A 32 -21.42 16.48 -10.74
C SER A 32 -21.31 16.64 -12.26
N VAL A 33 -20.99 15.53 -12.94
CA VAL A 33 -20.86 15.51 -14.41
C VAL A 33 -22.19 15.76 -15.10
N TYR A 34 -23.31 15.31 -14.51
CA TYR A 34 -24.60 15.34 -15.19
C TYR A 34 -25.48 16.47 -14.67
N ASN A 35 -25.95 17.32 -15.58
CA ASN A 35 -27.14 18.13 -15.40
C ASN A 35 -28.35 17.32 -15.82
N PHE A 36 -29.45 17.42 -15.08
CA PHE A 36 -30.70 16.72 -15.39
C PHE A 36 -31.82 17.71 -15.69
N ASN A 37 -32.18 17.79 -16.96
CA ASN A 37 -33.33 18.54 -17.43
C ASN A 37 -34.03 17.63 -18.45
N GLU A 38 -35.11 16.96 -18.05
CA GLU A 38 -35.84 15.91 -18.78
C GLU A 38 -35.00 14.66 -19.11
N ARG A 39 -33.69 14.80 -19.28
CA ARG A 39 -32.72 13.75 -19.54
C ARG A 39 -31.33 14.14 -18.99
N PRO A 40 -30.44 13.15 -18.71
CA PRO A 40 -29.08 13.46 -18.24
C PRO A 40 -28.24 14.09 -19.37
N ILE A 41 -27.70 15.27 -19.13
CA ILE A 41 -26.78 15.96 -20.05
C ILE A 41 -25.39 15.99 -19.39
N PRO A 42 -24.38 15.29 -19.96
CA PRO A 42 -23.04 15.26 -19.38
C PRO A 42 -22.26 16.54 -19.65
N ASP A 43 -21.49 16.96 -18.66
CA ASP A 43 -20.42 17.95 -18.75
C ASP A 43 -19.09 17.20 -18.69
N ASP A 44 -18.53 16.95 -19.85
CA ASP A 44 -17.30 16.15 -20.02
C ASP A 44 -16.10 16.72 -19.26
N SER A 45 -16.05 18.05 -19.04
CA SER A 45 -14.95 18.71 -18.34
C SER A 45 -14.77 18.23 -16.89
N LYS A 46 -15.83 17.70 -16.31
CA LYS A 46 -15.86 17.19 -14.93
C LYS A 46 -15.62 15.70 -14.84
N CYS A 47 -15.66 14.97 -15.96
CA CYS A 47 -15.53 13.51 -15.95
C CYS A 47 -14.12 13.06 -15.55
N ARG A 48 -14.04 12.04 -14.69
CA ARG A 48 -12.78 11.41 -14.23
C ARG A 48 -12.71 9.92 -14.56
N ALA A 49 -13.55 9.43 -15.48
CA ALA A 49 -13.62 8.03 -15.90
C ALA A 49 -13.65 7.01 -14.72
N CYS A 50 -14.36 7.33 -13.65
CA CYS A 50 -14.51 6.41 -12.52
C CYS A 50 -15.52 5.28 -12.78
N HIS A 51 -16.20 5.28 -13.91
CA HIS A 51 -17.14 4.29 -14.43
C HIS A 51 -18.36 3.96 -13.54
N ARG A 52 -18.55 4.62 -12.40
CA ARG A 52 -19.69 4.30 -11.52
C ARG A 52 -21.04 4.50 -12.20
N CYS A 53 -21.22 5.57 -12.96
CA CYS A 53 -22.46 5.81 -13.72
C CYS A 53 -22.70 4.73 -14.80
N VAL A 54 -21.65 4.19 -15.40
CA VAL A 54 -21.72 3.07 -16.35
C VAL A 54 -22.15 1.79 -15.64
N THR A 55 -21.50 1.44 -14.55
CA THR A 55 -21.75 0.22 -13.77
C THR A 55 -23.20 0.16 -13.22
N TYR A 56 -23.73 1.29 -12.77
CA TYR A 56 -25.07 1.35 -12.17
C TYR A 56 -26.18 1.84 -13.11
N CYS A 57 -25.90 1.94 -14.41
CA CYS A 57 -26.92 2.28 -15.38
C CYS A 57 -27.80 1.06 -15.71
N PRO A 58 -29.10 1.02 -15.35
CA PRO A 58 -29.94 -0.14 -15.60
C PRO A 58 -30.22 -0.37 -17.08
N ALA A 59 -30.11 0.67 -17.91
CA ALA A 59 -30.28 0.59 -19.36
C ALA A 59 -28.98 0.38 -20.12
N HIS A 60 -27.83 0.31 -19.43
CA HIS A 60 -26.49 0.19 -20.06
C HIS A 60 -26.25 1.18 -21.21
N CYS A 61 -26.83 2.40 -21.10
CA CYS A 61 -26.82 3.41 -22.15
C CYS A 61 -25.67 4.42 -22.03
N ILE A 62 -24.74 4.26 -21.08
CA ILE A 62 -23.64 5.20 -20.86
C ILE A 62 -22.31 4.57 -21.26
N THR A 63 -21.56 5.29 -22.09
CA THR A 63 -20.20 4.92 -22.49
C THR A 63 -19.26 6.08 -22.19
N ILE A 64 -18.07 5.78 -21.61
CA ILE A 64 -17.01 6.76 -21.39
C ILE A 64 -15.84 6.37 -22.27
N LYS A 65 -15.36 7.31 -23.08
CA LYS A 65 -14.19 7.12 -23.95
C LYS A 65 -13.13 8.15 -23.58
N LYS A 66 -11.86 7.81 -23.81
CA LYS A 66 -10.79 8.80 -23.79
C LYS A 66 -11.05 9.79 -24.91
N ASN A 67 -10.92 11.07 -24.61
CA ASN A 67 -11.01 12.10 -25.64
C ASN A 67 -9.69 12.10 -26.42
N ASP A 68 -9.73 11.71 -27.67
CA ASP A 68 -8.60 11.79 -28.58
C ASP A 68 -8.43 13.25 -28.96
N LEU A 69 -7.60 13.97 -28.19
CA LEU A 69 -7.23 15.33 -28.50
C LEU A 69 -6.55 15.33 -29.88
N ALA A 70 -7.12 16.07 -30.82
CA ALA A 70 -6.59 16.22 -32.18
C ALA A 70 -5.32 17.10 -32.17
N LEU A 71 -4.30 16.70 -31.40
CA LEU A 71 -3.02 17.36 -31.30
C LEU A 71 -2.01 16.65 -32.20
N ARG A 72 -1.23 17.46 -32.92
CA ARG A 72 -0.11 16.92 -33.71
C ARG A 72 0.80 16.09 -32.82
N ASP A 73 1.16 14.89 -33.26
CA ASP A 73 2.08 14.01 -32.58
C ASP A 73 3.45 14.65 -32.39
N ASN A 74 4.00 14.46 -31.19
CA ASN A 74 5.34 14.89 -30.86
C ASN A 74 5.88 13.98 -29.75
N ALA A 75 7.00 13.32 -30.03
CA ALA A 75 7.60 12.34 -29.12
C ALA A 75 7.96 12.93 -27.73
N ASN A 76 8.35 14.22 -27.72
CA ASN A 76 8.76 14.91 -26.50
C ASN A 76 7.60 15.63 -25.78
N TRP A 77 6.55 15.99 -26.52
CA TRP A 77 5.43 16.78 -26.04
C TRP A 77 4.10 16.02 -26.22
N SER A 78 3.92 14.99 -25.44
CA SER A 78 2.66 14.22 -25.48
C SER A 78 1.44 15.11 -25.12
N PRO A 79 0.21 14.72 -25.50
CA PRO A 79 -1.02 15.44 -25.11
C PRO A 79 -1.11 15.70 -23.61
N ALA A 80 -0.71 14.73 -22.78
CA ALA A 80 -0.72 14.85 -21.31
C ALA A 80 0.23 15.94 -20.82
N LEU A 81 1.46 16.01 -21.36
CA LEU A 81 2.43 17.05 -21.00
C LEU A 81 1.95 18.44 -21.41
N ARG A 82 1.38 18.58 -22.61
CA ARG A 82 0.82 19.86 -23.07
C ARG A 82 -0.34 20.31 -22.18
N THR A 83 -1.22 19.40 -21.83
CA THR A 83 -2.34 19.68 -20.91
C THR A 83 -1.84 20.10 -19.53
N ALA A 84 -0.79 19.46 -19.01
CA ALA A 84 -0.18 19.84 -17.74
C ALA A 84 0.39 21.28 -17.80
N VAL A 85 1.10 21.62 -18.89
CA VAL A 85 1.62 22.98 -19.09
C VAL A 85 0.50 24.03 -19.16
N TRP A 86 -0.59 23.75 -19.89
CA TRP A 86 -1.73 24.65 -19.95
C TRP A 86 -2.40 24.84 -18.58
N ARG A 87 -2.59 23.75 -17.80
CA ARG A 87 -3.13 23.86 -16.45
C ARG A 87 -2.25 24.70 -15.51
N GLN A 88 -0.95 24.46 -15.57
CA GLN A 88 0.01 25.26 -14.80
C GLN A 88 0.01 26.73 -15.21
N ALA A 89 -0.08 27.00 -16.52
CA ALA A 89 -0.18 28.37 -17.03
C ALA A 89 -1.49 29.09 -16.65
N GLU A 90 -2.59 28.35 -16.53
CA GLU A 90 -3.86 28.91 -16.09
C GLU A 90 -3.93 29.14 -14.58
N THR A 91 -3.28 28.30 -13.76
CA THR A 91 -3.46 28.30 -12.31
C THR A 91 -2.24 28.75 -11.51
N GLY A 92 -1.06 28.73 -12.10
CA GLY A 92 0.22 28.94 -11.38
C GLY A 92 0.53 27.86 -10.34
N GLY A 93 -0.30 26.83 -10.25
CA GLY A 93 -0.27 25.82 -9.17
C GLY A 93 0.48 24.56 -9.51
N VAL A 94 0.89 23.84 -8.47
CA VAL A 94 1.42 22.49 -8.57
C VAL A 94 0.29 21.51 -8.88
N MET A 95 0.52 20.64 -9.87
CA MET A 95 -0.46 19.60 -10.23
C MET A 95 -0.55 18.55 -9.13
N LEU A 96 -1.74 18.37 -8.56
CA LEU A 96 -2.03 17.34 -7.59
C LEU A 96 -2.69 16.12 -8.25
N THR A 97 -2.40 14.96 -7.73
CA THR A 97 -2.95 13.68 -8.19
C THR A 97 -3.08 12.69 -7.04
N GLY A 98 -3.75 11.58 -7.28
CA GLY A 98 -3.90 10.47 -6.32
C GLY A 98 -3.51 9.13 -6.94
N MET A 99 -3.65 8.04 -6.15
CA MET A 99 -3.25 6.68 -6.50
C MET A 99 -1.75 6.58 -6.88
N GLY A 100 -1.40 5.52 -7.61
CA GLY A 100 -0.02 5.25 -8.02
C GLY A 100 0.39 5.94 -9.31
N ASN A 101 1.66 5.81 -9.62
CA ASN A 101 2.29 6.34 -10.83
C ASN A 101 1.70 5.66 -12.08
N ASP A 102 1.37 6.45 -13.08
CA ASP A 102 0.83 6.01 -14.38
C ASP A 102 1.83 6.17 -15.54
N LYS A 103 3.09 6.53 -15.23
CA LYS A 103 4.15 6.59 -16.22
C LYS A 103 4.50 5.20 -16.75
N PRO A 104 4.89 5.07 -18.03
CA PRO A 104 5.20 3.79 -18.65
C PRO A 104 6.59 3.26 -18.26
N TYR A 105 6.94 3.31 -16.97
CA TYR A 105 8.15 2.67 -16.46
C TYR A 105 7.95 1.16 -16.42
N GLN A 106 8.95 0.44 -16.90
CA GLN A 106 8.94 -1.03 -16.81
C GLN A 106 9.03 -1.47 -15.34
N LYS A 107 8.20 -2.43 -14.98
CA LYS A 107 8.26 -3.07 -13.67
C LYS A 107 9.28 -4.19 -13.68
N ILE A 108 10.22 -4.16 -12.74
CA ILE A 108 11.26 -5.19 -12.63
C ILE A 108 10.63 -6.56 -12.36
N PHE A 109 9.56 -6.66 -11.59
CA PHE A 109 8.83 -7.92 -11.41
C PHE A 109 8.37 -8.57 -12.72
N ASP A 110 8.04 -7.79 -13.76
CA ASP A 110 7.63 -8.32 -15.06
C ASP A 110 8.81 -8.94 -15.83
N HIS A 111 10.04 -8.63 -15.44
CA HIS A 111 11.28 -9.15 -15.99
C HIS A 111 11.89 -10.29 -15.16
N LEU A 112 11.20 -10.73 -14.12
CA LEU A 112 11.61 -11.85 -13.29
C LEU A 112 10.63 -13.01 -13.47
N VAL A 113 11.15 -14.22 -13.59
CA VAL A 113 10.36 -15.46 -13.54
C VAL A 113 10.86 -16.32 -12.41
N LEU A 114 9.98 -17.12 -11.83
CA LEU A 114 10.31 -18.12 -10.84
C LEU A 114 10.74 -19.40 -11.55
N ASP A 115 11.87 -19.96 -11.13
CA ASP A 115 12.47 -21.14 -11.74
C ASP A 115 11.94 -22.40 -11.05
N ALA A 116 11.14 -23.17 -11.78
CA ALA A 116 10.51 -24.38 -11.26
C ALA A 116 11.53 -25.47 -10.93
N CYS A 117 11.17 -26.32 -9.99
CA CYS A 117 11.96 -27.50 -9.68
C CYS A 117 11.85 -28.59 -10.77
N GLN A 118 12.82 -29.45 -10.78
CA GLN A 118 12.95 -30.56 -11.75
C GLN A 118 13.29 -31.87 -11.02
N VAL A 119 14.04 -32.75 -11.67
CA VAL A 119 14.36 -34.09 -11.19
C VAL A 119 15.04 -34.14 -9.82
N THR A 120 15.94 -33.20 -9.53
CA THR A 120 16.71 -33.17 -8.27
C THR A 120 15.98 -32.51 -7.10
N ASN A 121 14.91 -31.82 -7.38
CA ASN A 121 14.06 -31.20 -6.39
C ASN A 121 12.61 -31.26 -6.94
N PRO A 122 11.89 -32.36 -6.66
CA PRO A 122 10.57 -32.59 -7.25
C PRO A 122 9.56 -31.55 -6.77
N SER A 123 8.56 -31.30 -7.60
CA SER A 123 7.42 -30.46 -7.23
C SER A 123 6.62 -31.11 -6.08
N ILE A 124 5.95 -30.28 -5.33
CA ILE A 124 5.04 -30.65 -4.26
C ILE A 124 3.60 -30.33 -4.71
N ASP A 125 2.68 -31.27 -4.50
CA ASP A 125 1.26 -31.02 -4.82
C ASP A 125 0.58 -30.31 -3.64
N PRO A 126 0.23 -29.02 -3.75
CA PRO A 126 -0.37 -28.27 -2.65
C PRO A 126 -1.77 -28.76 -2.27
N LEU A 127 -2.41 -29.57 -3.13
CA LEU A 127 -3.71 -30.18 -2.83
C LEU A 127 -3.59 -31.44 -1.96
N ARG A 128 -2.39 -32.01 -1.85
CA ARG A 128 -2.14 -33.28 -1.14
C ARG A 128 -1.20 -33.11 0.05
N GLU A 129 -0.32 -32.12 -0.01
CA GLU A 129 0.70 -31.87 1.01
C GLU A 129 0.48 -30.51 1.65
N PRO A 130 0.66 -30.38 2.98
CA PRO A 130 0.47 -29.10 3.65
C PRO A 130 1.53 -28.08 3.23
N MET A 131 1.06 -26.87 2.90
CA MET A 131 1.89 -25.73 2.60
C MET A 131 1.82 -24.72 3.74
N GLU A 132 2.96 -24.39 4.31
CA GLU A 132 3.05 -23.42 5.40
C GLU A 132 3.21 -22.00 4.87
N LEU A 133 2.19 -21.16 5.05
CA LEU A 133 2.21 -19.76 4.65
C LEU A 133 2.46 -18.80 5.82
N ARG A 134 2.47 -19.28 7.06
CA ARG A 134 2.69 -18.44 8.23
C ARG A 134 4.07 -17.80 8.17
N THR A 135 4.09 -16.54 8.56
CA THR A 135 5.33 -15.78 8.78
C THR A 135 5.19 -14.92 10.03
N TYR A 136 6.29 -14.33 10.47
CA TYR A 136 6.32 -13.57 11.70
C TYR A 136 6.82 -12.14 11.44
N LEU A 137 6.08 -11.17 11.92
CA LEU A 137 6.51 -9.78 11.92
C LEU A 137 7.23 -9.48 13.23
N GLY A 138 8.54 -9.26 13.15
CA GLY A 138 9.37 -8.98 14.32
C GLY A 138 10.78 -9.52 14.22
N ARG A 139 11.46 -9.58 15.34
CA ARG A 139 12.85 -10.07 15.45
C ARG A 139 12.86 -11.58 15.60
N LYS A 140 13.71 -12.26 14.84
CA LYS A 140 14.02 -13.69 15.07
C LYS A 140 15.14 -13.79 16.09
N PRO A 141 15.09 -14.72 17.04
CA PRO A 141 16.18 -14.91 17.98
C PRO A 141 17.42 -15.43 17.25
N ASP A 142 18.59 -14.95 17.63
CA ASP A 142 19.87 -15.42 17.06
C ASP A 142 20.18 -16.85 17.55
N ALA A 143 19.89 -17.12 18.81
CA ALA A 143 19.94 -18.44 19.41
C ALA A 143 19.05 -18.46 20.66
N VAL A 144 18.44 -19.58 20.95
CA VAL A 144 17.71 -19.83 22.20
C VAL A 144 18.14 -21.21 22.73
N GLY A 145 18.42 -21.30 24.03
CA GLY A 145 18.60 -22.56 24.71
C GLY A 145 17.24 -23.22 24.94
N VAL A 146 17.16 -24.49 24.65
CA VAL A 146 15.94 -25.30 24.91
C VAL A 146 16.29 -26.41 25.86
N VAL A 147 15.57 -26.50 26.96
CA VAL A 147 15.76 -27.55 27.99
C VAL A 147 14.48 -28.35 28.16
N SER A 148 14.61 -29.62 28.53
CA SER A 148 13.43 -30.45 28.84
C SER A 148 12.67 -29.86 30.03
N ASP A 149 11.34 -29.87 29.97
CA ASP A 149 10.43 -29.45 31.05
C ASP A 149 10.19 -30.58 32.10
N GLY A 150 10.76 -31.77 31.86
CA GLY A 150 10.60 -32.92 32.72
C GLY A 150 9.29 -33.70 32.51
N ASN A 151 8.38 -33.22 31.67
CA ASN A 151 7.05 -33.83 31.39
C ASN A 151 6.92 -34.33 29.94
N GLY A 152 8.09 -34.47 29.25
CA GLY A 152 8.11 -34.85 27.82
C GLY A 152 7.98 -33.69 26.87
N GLY A 153 7.93 -32.45 27.34
CA GLY A 153 7.98 -31.20 26.56
C GLY A 153 9.32 -30.49 26.69
N PHE A 154 9.39 -29.30 26.10
CA PHE A 154 10.56 -28.43 26.14
C PHE A 154 10.15 -27.02 26.54
N ARG A 155 11.04 -26.31 27.27
CA ARG A 155 10.92 -24.89 27.61
C ARG A 155 12.20 -24.14 27.25
N LEU A 156 12.11 -22.83 27.17
CA LEU A 156 13.32 -21.99 27.04
C LEU A 156 14.23 -22.16 28.25
N ALA A 157 15.53 -22.12 28.03
CA ALA A 157 16.52 -22.08 29.10
C ALA A 157 16.31 -20.85 29.99
N ASP A 158 16.69 -20.96 31.25
CA ASP A 158 16.52 -19.87 32.20
C ASP A 158 17.35 -18.65 31.77
N GLY A 159 16.71 -17.49 31.67
CA GLY A 159 17.30 -16.24 31.19
C GLY A 159 17.14 -15.96 29.69
N ASP A 160 16.74 -16.94 28.89
CA ASP A 160 16.43 -16.71 27.48
C ASP A 160 15.03 -16.12 27.32
N GLN A 161 14.94 -15.09 26.47
CA GLN A 161 13.68 -14.45 26.11
C GLN A 161 13.54 -14.37 24.60
N VAL A 162 12.35 -14.69 24.10
CA VAL A 162 11.98 -14.46 22.70
C VAL A 162 11.27 -13.12 22.61
N ALA A 163 11.71 -12.25 21.69
CA ALA A 163 11.02 -10.98 21.46
C ALA A 163 9.55 -11.23 21.07
N LYS A 164 8.68 -10.31 21.45
CA LYS A 164 7.28 -10.34 21.03
C LYS A 164 7.23 -10.20 19.49
N ASN A 165 6.70 -11.20 18.82
CA ASN A 165 6.47 -11.23 17.40
C ASN A 165 4.98 -11.39 17.11
N ILE A 166 4.55 -10.95 15.95
CA ILE A 166 3.18 -11.13 15.50
C ILE A 166 3.17 -12.22 14.43
N GLU A 167 2.42 -13.28 14.67
CA GLU A 167 2.16 -14.30 13.67
C GLU A 167 1.17 -13.78 12.63
N LEU A 168 1.48 -14.00 11.36
CA LEU A 168 0.61 -13.74 10.22
C LEU A 168 0.30 -15.05 9.53
N ALA A 169 -0.96 -15.36 9.33
CA ALA A 169 -1.39 -16.59 8.67
C ALA A 169 -0.95 -16.69 7.20
N THR A 170 -0.66 -15.55 6.58
CA THR A 170 -0.12 -15.43 5.22
C THR A 170 0.80 -14.20 5.17
N PRO A 171 1.83 -14.16 4.30
CA PRO A 171 2.83 -13.08 4.31
C PRO A 171 2.32 -11.77 3.70
N MET A 172 1.12 -11.35 4.10
CA MET A 172 0.46 -10.13 3.64
C MET A 172 -0.04 -9.28 4.79
N VAL A 173 -0.01 -7.95 4.58
CA VAL A 173 -0.68 -6.97 5.44
C VAL A 173 -1.37 -5.91 4.56
N PHE A 174 -2.41 -5.26 5.07
CA PHE A 174 -2.97 -4.09 4.38
C PHE A 174 -2.11 -2.86 4.64
N SER A 175 -1.70 -2.19 3.55
CA SER A 175 -0.85 -0.99 3.60
C SER A 175 -1.47 0.14 4.42
N PRO A 176 -0.64 1.02 5.02
CA PRO A 176 -1.12 2.20 5.74
C PRO A 176 -2.06 3.07 4.90
N MET A 177 -3.26 3.28 5.39
CA MET A 177 -4.25 4.17 4.81
C MET A 177 -4.90 4.99 5.92
N SER A 178 -4.64 6.31 5.94
CA SER A 178 -5.08 7.18 7.03
C SER A 178 -6.58 7.44 7.00
N TYR A 179 -7.25 7.36 8.16
CA TYR A 179 -8.63 7.86 8.31
C TYR A 179 -8.70 9.36 7.96
N GLY A 180 -9.66 9.71 7.15
CA GLY A 180 -9.76 11.03 6.52
C GLY A 180 -9.23 11.03 5.08
N SER A 181 -8.16 10.32 4.78
CA SER A 181 -7.72 10.03 3.40
C SER A 181 -8.65 9.01 2.75
N VAL A 182 -8.94 7.91 3.45
CA VAL A 182 -10.01 6.95 3.13
C VAL A 182 -11.16 7.10 4.12
N SER A 183 -12.34 6.56 3.78
CA SER A 183 -13.53 6.61 4.65
C SER A 183 -13.43 5.61 5.80
N LEU A 184 -14.22 5.84 6.87
CA LEU A 184 -14.32 4.92 7.98
C LEU A 184 -14.80 3.53 7.55
N ASN A 185 -15.72 3.45 6.58
CA ASN A 185 -16.22 2.18 6.08
C ASN A 185 -15.13 1.35 5.38
N VAL A 186 -14.15 2.01 4.73
CA VAL A 186 -12.94 1.32 4.21
C VAL A 186 -12.11 0.76 5.36
N HIS A 187 -11.88 1.55 6.42
CA HIS A 187 -11.15 1.06 7.61
C HIS A 187 -11.84 -0.14 8.26
N ARG A 188 -13.16 -0.09 8.44
CA ARG A 188 -13.95 -1.21 8.96
C ARG A 188 -13.80 -2.45 8.08
N SER A 189 -13.93 -2.31 6.74
CA SER A 189 -13.74 -3.43 5.82
C SER A 189 -12.36 -4.07 5.95
N LEU A 190 -11.30 -3.23 6.06
CA LEU A 190 -9.92 -3.71 6.20
C LEU A 190 -9.70 -4.40 7.56
N ALA A 191 -10.24 -3.86 8.65
CA ALA A 191 -10.09 -4.43 9.99
C ALA A 191 -10.79 -5.78 10.12
N MET A 192 -12.04 -5.86 9.65
CA MET A 192 -12.82 -7.11 9.64
C MET A 192 -12.14 -8.19 8.78
N ALA A 193 -11.62 -7.81 7.61
CA ALA A 193 -10.88 -8.75 6.76
C ALA A 193 -9.56 -9.18 7.40
N ALA A 194 -8.84 -8.27 8.04
CA ALA A 194 -7.58 -8.59 8.73
C ALA A 194 -7.79 -9.60 9.85
N GLU A 195 -8.83 -9.41 10.67
CA GLU A 195 -9.21 -10.35 11.73
C GLU A 195 -9.57 -11.73 11.16
N ARG A 196 -10.45 -11.80 10.15
CA ARG A 196 -10.86 -13.05 9.49
C ARG A 196 -9.71 -13.84 8.90
N LEU A 197 -8.70 -13.14 8.42
CA LEU A 197 -7.55 -13.72 7.72
C LEU A 197 -6.35 -13.99 8.62
N GLY A 198 -6.37 -13.57 9.89
CA GLY A 198 -5.21 -13.65 10.77
C GLY A 198 -4.01 -12.84 10.27
N ILE A 199 -4.27 -11.66 9.70
CA ILE A 199 -3.25 -10.72 9.24
C ILE A 199 -3.44 -9.34 9.89
N LEU A 200 -2.68 -8.33 9.47
CA LEU A 200 -2.77 -6.98 10.03
C LEU A 200 -3.25 -5.96 8.99
N MET A 201 -3.97 -4.95 9.47
CA MET A 201 -4.16 -3.70 8.75
C MET A 201 -3.36 -2.57 9.41
N ASN A 202 -2.97 -1.57 8.64
CA ASN A 202 -2.29 -0.38 9.16
C ASN A 202 -3.19 0.85 8.99
N THR A 203 -3.51 1.53 10.09
CA THR A 203 -4.41 2.70 10.08
C THR A 203 -3.77 3.96 9.51
N GLY A 204 -2.48 3.93 9.21
CA GLY A 204 -1.76 5.13 8.78
C GLY A 204 -1.64 6.18 9.90
N GLU A 205 -1.31 7.40 9.52
CA GLU A 205 -1.03 8.51 10.43
C GLU A 205 -2.27 9.27 10.92
N GLY A 206 -3.45 8.73 10.72
CA GLY A 206 -4.73 9.41 10.98
C GLY A 206 -5.37 9.14 12.34
N GLY A 207 -4.64 8.58 13.30
CA GLY A 207 -5.22 8.13 14.56
C GLY A 207 -5.95 6.79 14.44
N LEU A 208 -6.64 6.38 15.49
CA LEU A 208 -7.42 5.14 15.55
C LEU A 208 -8.86 5.46 15.96
N HIS A 209 -9.81 5.28 15.05
CA HIS A 209 -11.22 5.49 15.33
C HIS A 209 -11.76 4.42 16.31
N ALA A 210 -12.70 4.80 17.19
CA ALA A 210 -13.25 3.91 18.20
C ALA A 210 -13.89 2.62 17.64
N ASP A 211 -14.48 2.71 16.46
CA ASP A 211 -15.08 1.55 15.78
C ASP A 211 -14.08 0.45 15.42
N LEU A 212 -12.79 0.75 15.44
CA LEU A 212 -11.73 -0.23 15.19
C LEU A 212 -11.19 -0.88 16.47
N TYR A 213 -11.64 -0.43 17.64
CA TYR A 213 -11.20 -1.00 18.92
C TYR A 213 -11.46 -2.51 19.06
N PRO A 214 -12.57 -3.07 18.56
CA PRO A 214 -12.78 -4.52 18.57
C PRO A 214 -11.73 -5.31 17.80
N TYR A 215 -11.08 -4.69 16.81
CA TYR A 215 -10.09 -5.31 15.91
C TYR A 215 -8.65 -4.94 16.27
N ALA A 216 -8.40 -4.39 17.45
CA ALA A 216 -7.13 -3.77 17.84
C ALA A 216 -5.92 -4.73 17.77
N ASP A 217 -6.15 -6.04 18.00
CA ASP A 217 -5.13 -7.08 17.89
C ASP A 217 -4.68 -7.34 16.44
N ASN A 218 -5.44 -6.84 15.46
CA ASN A 218 -5.12 -6.93 14.03
C ASN A 218 -4.75 -5.57 13.42
N VAL A 219 -4.36 -4.59 14.25
CA VAL A 219 -4.09 -3.22 13.82
C VAL A 219 -2.67 -2.80 14.12
N ILE A 220 -2.01 -2.20 13.11
CA ILE A 220 -0.79 -1.40 13.26
C ILE A 220 -1.20 0.07 13.27
N VAL A 221 -0.64 0.86 14.19
CA VAL A 221 -0.82 2.31 14.25
C VAL A 221 0.48 3.04 13.94
N GLN A 222 0.39 4.25 13.38
CA GLN A 222 1.57 5.01 13.00
C GLN A 222 1.86 6.19 13.93
N VAL A 223 3.16 6.42 14.13
CA VAL A 223 3.74 7.64 14.68
C VAL A 223 4.46 8.36 13.54
N ALA A 224 3.80 9.33 12.92
CA ALA A 224 4.37 10.14 11.86
C ALA A 224 4.85 11.49 12.40
N SER A 225 5.51 12.31 11.58
CA SER A 225 6.04 13.62 11.99
C SER A 225 4.98 14.58 12.53
N GLY A 226 3.72 14.47 12.06
CA GLY A 226 2.60 15.29 12.52
C GLY A 226 1.98 14.86 13.86
N ARG A 227 2.31 13.67 14.36
CA ARG A 227 1.81 13.12 15.65
C ARG A 227 0.29 13.14 15.82
N PHE A 228 -0.48 13.06 14.74
CA PHE A 228 -1.94 13.13 14.77
C PHE A 228 -2.55 11.98 15.56
N GLY A 229 -3.31 12.28 16.62
CA GLY A 229 -3.99 11.32 17.46
C GLY A 229 -3.08 10.44 18.33
N VAL A 230 -1.78 10.74 18.39
CA VAL A 230 -0.82 9.94 19.16
C VAL A 230 -0.98 10.21 20.66
N SER A 231 -1.27 9.14 21.40
CA SER A 231 -1.40 9.14 22.85
C SER A 231 -0.97 7.79 23.42
N PRO A 232 -0.68 7.67 24.72
CA PRO A 232 -0.38 6.37 25.34
C PRO A 232 -1.49 5.34 25.10
N GLN A 233 -2.75 5.75 25.16
CA GLN A 233 -3.91 4.88 24.93
C GLN A 233 -3.94 4.36 23.48
N TYR A 234 -3.64 5.24 22.52
CA TYR A 234 -3.53 4.89 21.10
C TYR A 234 -2.44 3.85 20.86
N LEU A 235 -1.23 4.08 21.39
CA LEU A 235 -0.09 3.18 21.22
C LEU A 235 -0.33 1.82 21.87
N ASN A 236 -0.87 1.80 23.10
CA ASN A 236 -1.12 0.56 23.83
C ASN A 236 -2.26 -0.27 23.27
N ARG A 237 -3.17 0.31 22.48
CA ARG A 237 -4.31 -0.41 21.93
C ARG A 237 -3.95 -1.29 20.77
N ALA A 238 -3.02 -0.90 19.93
CA ALA A 238 -2.67 -1.61 18.70
C ALA A 238 -1.77 -2.84 18.94
N ALA A 239 -1.72 -3.75 17.98
CA ALA A 239 -0.83 -4.91 17.98
C ALA A 239 0.64 -4.50 17.78
N ALA A 240 0.90 -3.50 16.96
CA ALA A 240 2.23 -2.96 16.69
C ALA A 240 2.18 -1.45 16.43
N VAL A 241 3.34 -0.81 16.55
CA VAL A 241 3.52 0.61 16.26
C VAL A 241 4.52 0.78 15.12
N GLU A 242 4.24 1.69 14.20
CA GLU A 242 5.11 2.00 13.06
C GLU A 242 5.50 3.47 13.06
N ILE A 243 6.79 3.76 13.16
CA ILE A 243 7.34 5.11 12.98
C ILE A 243 7.41 5.38 11.47
N LYS A 244 6.63 6.34 10.97
CA LYS A 244 6.62 6.69 9.56
C LYS A 244 7.55 7.87 9.29
N VAL A 245 8.68 7.59 8.64
CA VAL A 245 9.62 8.60 8.15
C VAL A 245 9.24 9.09 6.76
N GLY A 246 8.76 8.19 5.90
CA GLY A 246 8.39 8.54 4.52
C GLY A 246 7.45 7.53 3.87
N GLN A 247 7.13 7.78 2.60
CA GLN A 247 6.31 6.89 1.77
C GLN A 247 6.72 6.97 0.29
N GLY A 248 6.59 5.84 -0.43
CA GLY A 248 7.08 5.69 -1.80
C GLY A 248 6.42 6.59 -2.83
N ALA A 249 5.16 6.98 -2.63
CA ALA A 249 4.43 7.86 -3.55
C ALA A 249 4.88 9.33 -3.48
N LYS A 250 5.52 9.74 -2.40
CA LYS A 250 6.00 11.13 -2.19
C LYS A 250 7.19 11.19 -1.24
N PRO A 251 8.35 10.68 -1.66
CA PRO A 251 9.57 10.74 -0.85
C PRO A 251 9.98 12.18 -0.57
N GLY A 252 10.49 12.42 0.64
CA GLY A 252 11.04 13.72 1.04
C GLY A 252 10.01 14.81 1.34
N ILE A 253 8.71 14.50 1.29
CA ILE A 253 7.65 15.44 1.68
C ILE A 253 6.71 14.81 2.71
N GLY A 254 6.10 15.66 3.54
CA GLY A 254 5.18 15.22 4.58
C GLY A 254 3.80 14.82 4.08
N GLY A 255 2.95 14.37 5.00
CA GLY A 255 1.54 14.10 4.74
C GLY A 255 0.75 15.39 4.58
N HIS A 256 -0.27 15.36 3.71
CA HIS A 256 -1.23 16.44 3.55
C HIS A 256 -2.63 15.85 3.44
N LEU A 257 -3.53 16.27 4.32
CA LEU A 257 -4.97 16.04 4.22
C LEU A 257 -5.68 17.39 4.15
N PRO A 258 -6.36 17.70 3.03
CA PRO A 258 -7.09 18.95 2.88
C PRO A 258 -8.18 19.13 3.95
N GLY A 259 -8.35 20.35 4.44
CA GLY A 259 -9.34 20.69 5.47
C GLY A 259 -10.79 20.32 5.13
N GLU A 260 -11.12 20.31 3.84
CA GLU A 260 -12.43 19.86 3.32
C GLU A 260 -12.76 18.40 3.69
N LYS A 261 -11.74 17.59 3.97
CA LYS A 261 -11.88 16.19 4.42
C LYS A 261 -11.88 16.06 5.96
N ILE A 262 -11.63 17.15 6.68
CA ILE A 262 -11.55 17.14 8.14
C ILE A 262 -12.91 17.55 8.71
N ASN A 263 -13.83 16.59 8.72
CA ASN A 263 -15.09 16.70 9.41
C ASN A 263 -14.89 16.53 10.94
N ARG A 264 -15.97 16.56 11.71
CA ARG A 264 -15.92 16.44 13.16
C ARG A 264 -15.25 15.15 13.63
N GLU A 265 -15.63 14.00 13.08
CA GLU A 265 -15.08 12.70 13.49
C GLU A 265 -13.59 12.55 13.18
N VAL A 266 -13.15 13.03 11.99
CA VAL A 266 -11.73 13.07 11.62
C VAL A 266 -10.94 14.02 12.53
N SER A 267 -11.53 15.18 12.86
CA SER A 267 -10.96 16.16 13.79
C SER A 267 -10.73 15.56 15.17
N GLU A 268 -11.75 14.90 15.73
CA GLU A 268 -11.66 14.22 17.02
C GLU A 268 -10.63 13.08 17.03
N THR A 269 -10.62 12.25 15.97
CA THR A 269 -9.70 11.10 15.86
C THR A 269 -8.25 11.54 15.69
N ARG A 270 -8.00 12.61 14.95
CA ARG A 270 -6.64 13.15 14.71
C ARG A 270 -6.18 14.16 15.74
N MET A 271 -7.06 14.62 16.63
CA MET A 271 -6.81 15.68 17.63
C MET A 271 -6.34 16.99 16.96
N ILE A 272 -7.05 17.42 15.91
CA ILE A 272 -6.76 18.65 15.14
C ILE A 272 -8.06 19.45 14.93
N PRO A 273 -7.99 20.78 14.67
CA PRO A 273 -9.18 21.58 14.43
C PRO A 273 -9.94 21.14 13.17
N GLN A 274 -11.26 21.11 13.26
CA GLN A 274 -12.13 20.83 12.12
C GLN A 274 -11.96 21.87 11.01
N GLY A 275 -11.94 21.42 9.76
CA GLY A 275 -11.86 22.27 8.57
C GLY A 275 -10.48 22.86 8.28
N SER A 276 -9.47 22.59 9.12
CA SER A 276 -8.07 23.05 8.87
C SER A 276 -7.26 21.94 8.21
N ASP A 277 -6.35 22.34 7.31
CA ASP A 277 -5.43 21.41 6.67
C ASP A 277 -4.54 20.70 7.70
N ALA A 278 -4.48 19.36 7.61
CA ALA A 278 -3.54 18.56 8.39
C ALA A 278 -2.26 18.35 7.59
N ILE A 279 -1.21 19.06 7.97
CA ILE A 279 0.10 19.00 7.31
C ILE A 279 1.10 18.39 8.28
N SER A 280 1.71 17.27 7.86
CA SER A 280 2.84 16.70 8.57
C SER A 280 4.14 17.34 8.05
N PRO A 281 5.06 17.76 8.94
CA PRO A 281 6.39 18.18 8.52
C PRO A 281 7.11 17.09 7.70
N ALA A 282 7.99 17.46 6.78
CA ALA A 282 8.78 16.49 6.02
C ALA A 282 9.68 15.65 6.95
N PRO A 283 10.53 16.24 7.82
CA PRO A 283 11.28 15.49 8.82
C PRO A 283 10.50 15.33 10.13
N HIS A 284 10.84 14.31 10.91
CA HIS A 284 10.53 14.31 12.33
C HIS A 284 11.44 15.31 13.04
N HIS A 285 10.86 16.20 13.86
CA HIS A 285 11.62 17.24 14.55
C HIS A 285 12.43 16.73 15.76
N ASP A 286 12.24 15.47 16.12
CA ASP A 286 12.90 14.76 17.23
C ASP A 286 13.81 13.62 16.74
N ILE A 287 14.04 13.50 15.41
CA ILE A 287 14.90 12.46 14.83
C ILE A 287 15.85 13.14 13.82
N TYR A 288 17.10 13.35 14.24
CA TYR A 288 18.16 13.89 13.39
C TYR A 288 19.34 12.92 13.22
N SER A 289 19.31 11.78 13.94
CA SER A 289 20.31 10.72 13.87
C SER A 289 19.69 9.35 14.11
N ILE A 290 20.47 8.29 13.90
CA ILE A 290 20.07 6.92 14.26
C ILE A 290 19.92 6.76 15.78
N GLU A 291 20.67 7.49 16.55
CA GLU A 291 20.60 7.51 18.03
C GLU A 291 19.27 8.12 18.50
N ASP A 292 18.82 9.19 17.89
CA ASP A 292 17.50 9.79 18.18
C ASP A 292 16.37 8.81 17.84
N LEU A 293 16.48 8.13 16.68
CA LEU A 293 15.54 7.08 16.29
C LEU A 293 15.51 5.94 17.32
N ARG A 294 16.69 5.52 17.81
CA ARG A 294 16.80 4.50 18.86
C ARG A 294 16.10 4.92 20.13
N GLN A 295 16.24 6.17 20.54
CA GLN A 295 15.54 6.68 21.73
C GLN A 295 14.02 6.67 21.54
N LEU A 296 13.51 7.07 20.38
CA LEU A 296 12.08 7.02 20.10
C LEU A 296 11.56 5.59 20.08
N ILE A 297 12.26 4.66 19.43
CA ILE A 297 11.91 3.23 19.41
C ILE A 297 11.87 2.69 20.86
N TYR A 298 12.89 2.96 21.64
CA TYR A 298 12.96 2.54 23.06
C TYR A 298 11.79 3.10 23.86
N SER A 299 11.52 4.39 23.74
CA SER A 299 10.42 5.05 24.47
C SER A 299 9.04 4.47 24.10
N ILE A 300 8.83 4.13 22.83
CA ILE A 300 7.58 3.49 22.38
C ILE A 300 7.49 2.06 22.95
N LYS A 301 8.57 1.29 22.91
CA LYS A 301 8.62 -0.06 23.48
C LYS A 301 8.33 -0.06 24.99
N GLU A 302 8.95 0.82 25.75
CA GLU A 302 8.66 0.99 27.17
C GLU A 302 7.19 1.37 27.43
N ALA A 303 6.64 2.28 26.61
CA ALA A 303 5.25 2.71 26.76
C ALA A 303 4.22 1.64 26.36
N THR A 304 4.61 0.60 25.63
CA THR A 304 3.72 -0.42 25.04
C THR A 304 3.99 -1.84 25.53
N ASP A 305 4.74 -1.99 26.61
CA ASP A 305 5.16 -3.31 27.10
C ASP A 305 5.84 -4.15 25.99
N TYR A 306 6.79 -3.52 25.29
CA TYR A 306 7.62 -4.13 24.25
C TYR A 306 6.85 -4.76 23.08
N LYS A 307 5.74 -4.15 22.66
CA LYS A 307 5.11 -4.49 21.37
C LYS A 307 6.06 -4.22 20.22
N PRO A 308 5.96 -4.94 19.11
CA PRO A 308 6.80 -4.70 17.93
C PRO A 308 6.71 -3.27 17.43
N VAL A 309 7.87 -2.65 17.19
CA VAL A 309 8.01 -1.31 16.64
C VAL A 309 8.75 -1.37 15.32
N GLY A 310 8.08 -0.95 14.25
CA GLY A 310 8.68 -0.86 12.92
C GLY A 310 8.98 0.56 12.50
N VAL A 311 9.77 0.68 11.43
CA VAL A 311 10.07 1.98 10.81
C VAL A 311 9.80 1.90 9.31
N LYS A 312 8.91 2.79 8.85
CA LYS A 312 8.56 2.92 7.43
C LYS A 312 9.36 4.03 6.76
N ILE A 313 10.06 3.67 5.69
CA ILE A 313 10.84 4.56 4.84
C ILE A 313 10.44 4.48 3.39
N ALA A 314 10.63 5.57 2.64
CA ALA A 314 10.57 5.52 1.19
C ALA A 314 11.83 4.84 0.63
N ALA A 315 11.68 4.08 -0.44
CA ALA A 315 12.81 3.56 -1.18
C ALA A 315 13.47 4.69 -1.99
N VAL A 316 14.64 5.11 -1.53
CA VAL A 316 15.45 6.19 -2.11
C VAL A 316 16.93 5.80 -2.09
N HIS A 317 17.83 6.69 -2.51
CA HIS A 317 19.27 6.43 -2.43
C HIS A 317 19.70 6.08 -0.99
N ASN A 318 20.72 5.28 -0.85
CA ASN A 318 21.25 4.79 0.44
C ASN A 318 20.24 3.99 1.30
N VAL A 319 19.14 3.50 0.72
CA VAL A 319 18.10 2.76 1.46
C VAL A 319 18.67 1.58 2.26
N ALA A 320 19.72 0.91 1.74
CA ALA A 320 20.37 -0.20 2.43
C ALA A 320 21.08 0.24 3.73
N ALA A 321 21.82 1.36 3.69
CA ALA A 321 22.49 1.90 4.87
C ALA A 321 21.48 2.44 5.89
N ILE A 322 20.43 3.10 5.42
CA ILE A 322 19.33 3.59 6.27
C ILE A 322 18.64 2.42 6.97
N ALA A 323 18.31 1.35 6.24
CA ALA A 323 17.68 0.16 6.81
C ALA A 323 18.59 -0.55 7.84
N SER A 324 19.89 -0.65 7.59
CA SER A 324 20.85 -1.15 8.56
C SER A 324 20.85 -0.31 9.85
N GLY A 325 20.87 1.02 9.72
CA GLY A 325 20.78 1.91 10.87
C GLY A 325 19.49 1.72 11.67
N ILE A 326 18.35 1.55 10.99
CA ILE A 326 17.03 1.29 11.60
C ILE A 326 17.05 -0.02 12.41
N VAL A 327 17.61 -1.11 11.84
CA VAL A 327 17.72 -2.38 12.55
C VAL A 327 18.61 -2.25 13.78
N ARG A 328 19.76 -1.57 13.65
CA ARG A 328 20.68 -1.28 14.77
C ARG A 328 20.08 -0.35 15.83
N ALA A 329 19.13 0.50 15.45
CA ALA A 329 18.35 1.31 16.39
C ALA A 329 17.34 0.47 17.20
N GLY A 330 17.14 -0.81 16.86
CA GLY A 330 16.31 -1.75 17.60
C GLY A 330 14.87 -1.89 17.07
N ALA A 331 14.61 -1.48 15.84
CA ALA A 331 13.34 -1.74 15.19
C ALA A 331 13.12 -3.26 14.96
N ASP A 332 11.89 -3.69 15.07
CA ASP A 332 11.50 -5.10 14.87
C ASP A 332 11.18 -5.40 13.42
N TYR A 333 10.83 -4.38 12.63
CA TYR A 333 10.71 -4.50 11.18
C TYR A 333 11.03 -3.18 10.46
N VAL A 334 11.48 -3.30 9.22
CA VAL A 334 11.70 -2.19 8.29
C VAL A 334 10.67 -2.28 7.18
N TYR A 335 9.87 -1.23 7.00
CA TYR A 335 8.89 -1.16 5.94
C TYR A 335 9.45 -0.34 4.77
N LEU A 336 9.69 -0.99 3.65
CA LEU A 336 10.22 -0.41 2.43
C LEU A 336 9.07 -0.05 1.49
N ASP A 337 8.84 1.24 1.26
CA ASP A 337 7.79 1.73 0.37
C ASP A 337 8.41 2.25 -0.93
N GLY A 338 8.27 1.47 -2.00
CA GLY A 338 8.91 1.70 -3.27
C GLY A 338 8.21 2.70 -4.18
N PHE A 339 8.95 3.17 -5.17
CA PHE A 339 8.45 3.94 -6.30
C PHE A 339 7.24 3.25 -6.95
N SER A 340 6.29 4.01 -7.43
CA SER A 340 4.97 3.58 -7.94
C SER A 340 3.94 3.24 -6.87
N GLY A 341 4.25 3.36 -5.58
CA GLY A 341 3.26 3.24 -4.51
C GLY A 341 2.09 4.21 -4.68
N GLY A 342 0.94 3.85 -4.10
CA GLY A 342 -0.26 4.69 -4.10
C GLY A 342 -0.30 5.69 -2.95
N THR A 343 -1.08 6.76 -3.12
CA THR A 343 -1.36 7.75 -2.07
C THR A 343 -2.71 8.43 -2.28
N GLY A 344 -3.27 9.01 -1.22
CA GLY A 344 -4.50 9.81 -1.32
C GLY A 344 -4.29 11.17 -2.00
N ALA A 345 -3.13 11.79 -1.81
CA ALA A 345 -2.77 13.05 -2.45
C ALA A 345 -1.25 13.20 -2.52
N ALA A 346 -0.73 13.58 -3.69
CA ALA A 346 0.67 13.94 -3.88
C ALA A 346 0.82 14.95 -5.03
N PRO A 347 1.87 15.78 -5.02
CA PRO A 347 2.29 16.49 -6.23
C PRO A 347 2.64 15.45 -7.31
N GLN A 348 2.11 15.63 -8.50
CA GLN A 348 2.31 14.69 -9.60
C GLN A 348 3.78 14.51 -9.94
N ILE A 349 4.54 15.63 -9.92
CA ILE A 349 5.97 15.61 -10.21
C ILE A 349 6.77 14.73 -9.25
N ILE A 350 6.41 14.71 -7.96
CA ILE A 350 7.07 13.86 -6.96
C ILE A 350 6.67 12.41 -7.18
N ARG A 351 5.37 12.12 -7.29
CA ARG A 351 4.86 10.76 -7.49
C ARG A 351 5.48 10.07 -8.72
N ASP A 352 5.65 10.83 -9.80
CA ASP A 352 6.04 10.27 -11.10
C ASP A 352 7.55 10.22 -11.33
N HIS A 353 8.37 10.93 -10.51
CA HIS A 353 9.78 11.10 -10.82
C HIS A 353 10.75 10.90 -9.64
N ILE A 354 10.26 10.70 -8.41
CA ILE A 354 11.13 10.59 -7.23
C ILE A 354 10.96 9.23 -6.56
N GLY A 355 12.07 8.53 -6.33
CA GLY A 355 12.13 7.22 -5.67
C GLY A 355 12.79 6.14 -6.52
N ILE A 356 12.97 4.96 -5.95
CA ILE A 356 13.49 3.78 -6.64
C ILE A 356 12.49 2.60 -6.53
N PRO A 357 12.49 1.67 -7.48
CA PRO A 357 11.62 0.49 -7.44
C PRO A 357 11.82 -0.34 -6.17
N VAL A 358 10.71 -0.89 -5.64
CA VAL A 358 10.74 -1.70 -4.42
C VAL A 358 11.60 -2.95 -4.59
N GLU A 359 11.63 -3.54 -5.78
CA GLU A 359 12.41 -4.73 -6.11
C GLU A 359 13.91 -4.51 -5.84
N ILE A 360 14.43 -3.37 -6.29
CA ILE A 360 15.82 -2.96 -6.02
C ILE A 360 16.01 -2.75 -4.52
N ALA A 361 15.08 -2.03 -3.87
CA ALA A 361 15.18 -1.74 -2.44
C ALA A 361 15.22 -3.02 -1.59
N ILE A 362 14.34 -3.99 -1.86
CA ILE A 362 14.33 -5.28 -1.15
C ILE A 362 15.71 -5.97 -1.30
N ALA A 363 16.17 -6.11 -2.54
CA ALA A 363 17.39 -6.85 -2.84
C ALA A 363 18.61 -6.25 -2.14
N VAL A 364 18.80 -4.92 -2.22
CA VAL A 364 19.97 -4.28 -1.61
C VAL A 364 19.90 -4.22 -0.08
N VAL A 365 18.68 -4.10 0.48
CA VAL A 365 18.49 -4.10 1.94
C VAL A 365 18.71 -5.49 2.50
N ASP A 366 18.09 -6.53 1.93
CA ASP A 366 18.29 -7.92 2.37
C ASP A 366 19.77 -8.31 2.30
N GLN A 367 20.45 -7.96 1.19
CA GLN A 367 21.88 -8.24 1.04
C GLN A 367 22.71 -7.52 2.11
N ARG A 368 22.47 -6.23 2.32
CA ARG A 368 23.19 -5.44 3.32
C ARG A 368 23.03 -6.01 4.73
N LEU A 369 21.81 -6.37 5.12
CA LEU A 369 21.55 -6.95 6.43
C LEU A 369 22.19 -8.34 6.60
N ARG A 370 22.28 -9.12 5.53
CA ARG A 370 23.02 -10.41 5.51
C ARG A 370 24.52 -10.20 5.66
N ASP A 371 25.09 -9.29 4.89
CA ASP A 371 26.53 -8.97 4.93
C ASP A 371 26.98 -8.47 6.33
N GLU A 372 26.07 -7.79 7.03
CA GLU A 372 26.32 -7.32 8.39
C GLU A 372 25.96 -8.34 9.49
N GLY A 373 25.39 -9.51 9.12
CA GLY A 373 24.99 -10.54 10.08
C GLY A 373 23.77 -10.20 10.94
N ILE A 374 22.98 -9.19 10.53
CA ILE A 374 21.81 -8.70 11.30
C ILE A 374 20.47 -8.95 10.62
N ARG A 375 20.43 -9.75 9.55
CA ARG A 375 19.20 -9.97 8.76
C ARG A 375 18.01 -10.51 9.59
N ASN A 376 18.29 -11.31 10.60
CA ASN A 376 17.27 -11.90 11.45
C ASN A 376 16.81 -10.96 12.60
N GLN A 377 17.47 -9.83 12.78
CA GLN A 377 17.10 -8.88 13.83
C GLN A 377 15.90 -8.00 13.47
N ALA A 378 15.42 -8.04 12.24
CA ALA A 378 14.18 -7.37 11.83
C ALA A 378 13.56 -8.05 10.63
N SER A 379 12.23 -7.97 10.51
CA SER A 379 11.50 -8.34 9.30
C SER A 379 11.57 -7.23 8.26
N ILE A 380 11.51 -7.58 6.96
CA ILE A 380 11.38 -6.65 5.84
C ILE A 380 9.94 -6.70 5.34
N VAL A 381 9.23 -5.59 5.40
CA VAL A 381 7.91 -5.41 4.79
C VAL A 381 8.08 -4.63 3.49
N ALA A 382 7.59 -5.16 2.39
CA ALA A 382 7.73 -4.55 1.06
C ALA A 382 6.40 -4.02 0.53
N ALA A 383 6.37 -2.77 0.08
CA ALA A 383 5.25 -2.12 -0.57
C ALA A 383 5.70 -1.31 -1.78
N GLY A 384 4.78 -1.02 -2.70
CA GLY A 384 5.06 -0.24 -3.90
C GLY A 384 4.55 -0.95 -5.16
N SER A 385 3.23 -1.06 -5.30
CA SER A 385 2.56 -1.71 -6.43
C SER A 385 2.78 -3.22 -6.51
N ILE A 386 2.56 -3.92 -5.42
CA ILE A 386 2.35 -5.38 -5.42
C ILE A 386 0.98 -5.63 -6.05
N ARG A 387 0.94 -6.33 -7.19
CA ARG A 387 -0.24 -6.42 -8.08
C ARG A 387 -0.88 -7.80 -8.12
N SER A 388 -0.11 -8.83 -7.68
CA SER A 388 -0.52 -10.22 -7.75
C SER A 388 0.27 -11.08 -6.76
N SER A 389 -0.16 -12.32 -6.59
CA SER A 389 0.55 -13.39 -5.88
C SER A 389 1.95 -13.64 -6.45
N ALA A 390 2.13 -13.51 -7.77
CA ALA A 390 3.43 -13.65 -8.42
C ALA A 390 4.40 -12.52 -8.01
N ASP A 391 3.95 -11.26 -7.94
CA ASP A 391 4.76 -10.15 -7.42
C ASP A 391 5.13 -10.41 -5.95
N MET A 392 4.18 -10.92 -5.15
CA MET A 392 4.43 -11.30 -3.75
C MET A 392 5.51 -12.39 -3.64
N ALA A 393 5.39 -13.48 -4.38
CA ALA A 393 6.38 -14.57 -4.36
C ALA A 393 7.78 -14.08 -4.77
N LYS A 394 7.86 -13.22 -5.80
CA LYS A 394 9.11 -12.61 -6.25
C LYS A 394 9.71 -11.66 -5.21
N ALA A 395 8.87 -10.86 -4.54
CA ALA A 395 9.32 -9.99 -3.46
C ALA A 395 9.89 -10.79 -2.29
N ILE A 396 9.25 -11.89 -1.91
CA ILE A 396 9.73 -12.80 -0.87
C ILE A 396 11.04 -13.46 -1.31
N ALA A 397 11.14 -13.96 -2.54
CA ALA A 397 12.37 -14.52 -3.08
C ALA A 397 13.52 -13.51 -3.14
N LEU A 398 13.25 -12.21 -3.36
CA LEU A 398 14.23 -11.14 -3.27
C LEU A 398 14.69 -10.83 -1.84
N GLY A 399 13.89 -11.19 -0.83
CA GLY A 399 14.25 -11.04 0.57
C GLY A 399 13.22 -10.40 1.48
N ALA A 400 12.01 -10.08 1.02
CA ALA A 400 10.93 -9.62 1.90
C ALA A 400 10.42 -10.77 2.80
N ASP A 401 10.03 -10.45 4.03
CA ASP A 401 9.31 -11.37 4.92
C ASP A 401 7.79 -11.25 4.68
N VAL A 402 7.32 -10.03 4.40
CA VAL A 402 5.90 -9.69 4.27
C VAL A 402 5.73 -8.68 3.13
N VAL A 403 4.63 -8.76 2.41
CA VAL A 403 4.24 -7.71 1.46
C VAL A 403 3.03 -6.93 1.97
N ALA A 404 2.99 -5.65 1.64
CA ALA A 404 1.87 -4.78 2.00
C ALA A 404 1.10 -4.35 0.75
N ILE A 405 -0.21 -4.60 0.76
CA ILE A 405 -1.11 -4.30 -0.35
C ILE A 405 -2.01 -3.11 -0.04
N GLY A 406 -1.98 -2.09 -0.88
CA GLY A 406 -2.81 -0.89 -0.74
C GLY A 406 -3.73 -0.70 -1.94
N SER A 407 -3.15 -0.43 -3.13
CA SER A 407 -3.94 -0.23 -4.35
C SER A 407 -4.78 -1.44 -4.72
N ALA A 408 -4.24 -2.66 -4.59
CA ALA A 408 -4.98 -3.90 -4.84
C ALA A 408 -6.18 -4.04 -3.88
N ALA A 409 -5.99 -3.73 -2.59
CA ALA A 409 -7.07 -3.74 -1.61
C ALA A 409 -8.18 -2.73 -1.96
N LEU A 410 -7.81 -1.50 -2.35
CA LEU A 410 -8.79 -0.50 -2.78
C LEU A 410 -9.51 -0.89 -4.09
N MET A 411 -8.82 -1.58 -5.01
CA MET A 411 -9.46 -2.14 -6.22
C MET A 411 -10.48 -3.22 -5.88
N ALA A 412 -10.19 -4.09 -4.91
CA ALA A 412 -11.17 -5.06 -4.41
C ALA A 412 -12.43 -4.39 -3.88
N LEU A 413 -12.30 -3.19 -3.29
CA LEU A 413 -13.41 -2.36 -2.82
C LEU A 413 -14.08 -1.52 -3.93
N GLY A 414 -13.67 -1.66 -5.19
CA GLY A 414 -14.29 -0.98 -6.33
C GLY A 414 -13.53 0.25 -6.85
N CYS A 415 -12.28 0.48 -6.49
CA CYS A 415 -11.48 1.57 -7.04
C CYS A 415 -11.19 1.34 -8.53
N HIS A 416 -11.45 2.35 -9.35
CA HIS A 416 -11.19 2.34 -10.80
C HIS A 416 -10.00 3.23 -11.19
N MET A 417 -9.14 3.57 -10.24
CA MET A 417 -7.91 4.35 -10.46
C MET A 417 -8.11 5.67 -11.22
N CYS A 418 -9.21 6.37 -10.96
CA CYS A 418 -9.49 7.67 -11.57
C CYS A 418 -8.59 8.82 -11.04
N GLN A 419 -7.68 8.52 -10.13
CA GLN A 419 -6.68 9.42 -9.52
C GLN A 419 -7.20 10.71 -8.88
N GLY A 420 -8.53 10.85 -8.75
CA GLY A 420 -9.18 11.99 -8.13
C GLY A 420 -9.24 11.95 -6.58
N CYS A 421 -8.43 11.12 -5.92
CA CYS A 421 -8.50 10.88 -4.47
C CYS A 421 -8.30 12.13 -3.63
N HIS A 422 -7.50 13.08 -4.10
CA HIS A 422 -7.18 14.33 -3.42
C HIS A 422 -8.38 15.29 -3.29
N THR A 423 -9.40 15.17 -4.14
CA THR A 423 -10.54 16.10 -4.20
C THR A 423 -11.62 15.83 -3.18
N GLY A 424 -11.62 14.65 -2.52
CA GLY A 424 -12.70 14.26 -1.59
C GLY A 424 -14.03 13.91 -2.26
N SER A 425 -14.08 13.78 -3.60
CA SER A 425 -15.32 13.52 -4.36
C SER A 425 -15.40 12.11 -4.95
N CYS A 426 -14.72 11.14 -4.32
CA CYS A 426 -14.71 9.75 -4.78
C CYS A 426 -16.11 9.17 -4.88
N SER A 427 -16.59 8.93 -6.11
CA SER A 427 -17.93 8.38 -6.37
C SER A 427 -18.14 6.98 -5.79
N TRP A 428 -17.06 6.21 -5.55
CA TRP A 428 -17.11 4.89 -4.95
C TRP A 428 -17.17 4.90 -3.41
N GLY A 429 -17.04 6.09 -2.78
CA GLY A 429 -17.09 6.22 -1.33
C GLY A 429 -15.79 5.87 -0.60
N LEU A 430 -14.71 5.60 -1.33
CA LEU A 430 -13.46 5.11 -0.74
C LEU A 430 -12.62 6.24 -0.13
N THR A 431 -12.35 7.32 -0.89
CA THR A 431 -11.44 8.41 -0.51
C THR A 431 -12.18 9.74 -0.33
N THR A 432 -13.27 9.70 0.41
CA THR A 432 -14.16 10.83 0.70
C THR A 432 -14.63 10.78 2.14
N GLN A 433 -15.07 11.93 2.67
CA GLN A 433 -15.73 12.02 3.99
C GLN A 433 -17.18 12.54 3.85
N LYS A 434 -17.68 12.70 2.62
CA LYS A 434 -19.06 13.11 2.37
C LYS A 434 -20.02 11.96 2.70
N PRO A 435 -21.00 12.14 3.64
CA PRO A 435 -21.86 11.04 4.11
C PRO A 435 -22.64 10.35 2.98
N GLU A 436 -23.09 11.11 1.99
CA GLU A 436 -23.82 10.59 0.82
C GLU A 436 -22.96 9.71 -0.09
N LEU A 437 -21.63 9.82 0.01
CA LEU A 437 -20.70 8.99 -0.73
C LEU A 437 -20.16 7.85 0.12
N THR A 438 -19.79 8.08 1.39
CA THR A 438 -19.19 7.05 2.26
C THR A 438 -20.14 5.87 2.48
N ARG A 439 -21.47 6.10 2.60
CA ARG A 439 -22.50 5.05 2.72
C ARG A 439 -22.56 4.08 1.53
N ARG A 440 -21.84 4.36 0.44
CA ARG A 440 -21.77 3.48 -0.74
C ARG A 440 -20.84 2.29 -0.53
N VAL A 441 -20.01 2.35 0.49
CA VAL A 441 -19.16 1.23 0.94
C VAL A 441 -19.88 0.56 2.10
N ASP A 442 -20.34 -0.65 1.88
CA ASP A 442 -20.79 -1.55 2.95
C ASP A 442 -19.57 -2.25 3.54
N PRO A 443 -19.29 -2.10 4.86
CA PRO A 443 -18.10 -2.69 5.47
C PRO A 443 -18.06 -4.22 5.40
N GLU A 444 -19.20 -4.89 5.54
CA GLU A 444 -19.28 -6.36 5.50
C GLU A 444 -18.99 -6.89 4.10
N TRP A 445 -19.66 -6.34 3.09
CA TRP A 445 -19.38 -6.65 1.69
C TRP A 445 -17.93 -6.35 1.32
N GLY A 446 -17.37 -5.24 1.83
CA GLY A 446 -15.97 -4.87 1.62
C GLY A 446 -15.02 -5.88 2.25
N ALA A 447 -15.29 -6.32 3.48
CA ALA A 447 -14.51 -7.33 4.18
C ALA A 447 -14.51 -8.67 3.44
N GLU A 448 -15.68 -9.13 2.96
CA GLU A 448 -15.80 -10.35 2.16
C GLU A 448 -14.91 -10.31 0.91
N ARG A 449 -14.95 -9.21 0.14
CA ARG A 449 -14.14 -9.04 -1.06
C ARG A 449 -12.63 -9.03 -0.77
N LEU A 450 -12.22 -8.38 0.30
CA LEU A 450 -10.83 -8.36 0.74
C LEU A 450 -10.38 -9.75 1.21
N THR A 451 -11.22 -10.46 1.94
CA THR A 451 -10.98 -11.84 2.36
C THR A 451 -10.80 -12.74 1.15
N ASN A 452 -11.70 -12.65 0.17
CA ASN A 452 -11.62 -13.44 -1.06
C ASN A 452 -10.35 -13.14 -1.86
N LEU A 453 -9.94 -11.85 -1.98
CA LEU A 453 -8.71 -11.48 -2.67
C LEU A 453 -7.48 -12.09 -2.00
N VAL A 454 -7.34 -11.94 -0.69
CA VAL A 454 -6.18 -12.44 0.06
C VAL A 454 -6.17 -13.97 0.07
N SER A 455 -7.31 -14.63 0.22
CA SER A 455 -7.42 -16.09 0.14
C SER A 455 -7.01 -16.62 -1.24
N ALA A 456 -7.47 -15.97 -2.32
CA ALA A 456 -7.08 -16.33 -3.68
C ALA A 456 -5.56 -16.22 -3.89
N TRP A 457 -4.95 -15.11 -3.45
CA TRP A 457 -3.50 -14.94 -3.54
C TRP A 457 -2.73 -15.93 -2.66
N SER A 458 -3.29 -16.32 -1.51
CA SER A 458 -2.69 -17.35 -0.66
C SER A 458 -2.70 -18.72 -1.33
N HIS A 459 -3.81 -19.10 -1.97
CA HIS A 459 -3.87 -20.35 -2.75
C HIS A 459 -2.90 -20.33 -3.94
N GLU A 460 -2.85 -19.23 -4.68
CA GLU A 460 -1.87 -19.09 -5.78
C GLU A 460 -0.42 -19.14 -5.27
N LEU A 461 -0.14 -18.60 -4.08
CA LEU A 461 1.19 -18.73 -3.46
C LEU A 461 1.51 -20.20 -3.12
N GLN A 462 0.56 -20.96 -2.64
CA GLN A 462 0.74 -22.43 -2.41
C GLN A 462 1.08 -23.15 -3.72
N GLU A 463 0.37 -22.84 -4.82
CA GLU A 463 0.68 -23.39 -6.14
C GLU A 463 2.11 -23.04 -6.58
N ILE A 464 2.52 -21.79 -6.38
CA ILE A 464 3.88 -21.34 -6.69
C ILE A 464 4.91 -22.09 -5.85
N LEU A 465 4.71 -22.21 -4.52
CA LEU A 465 5.60 -22.95 -3.64
C LEU A 465 5.71 -24.43 -4.06
N GLY A 466 4.59 -25.05 -4.38
CA GLY A 466 4.54 -26.40 -4.90
C GLY A 466 5.35 -26.58 -6.18
N ALA A 467 5.21 -25.67 -7.16
CA ALA A 467 5.99 -25.68 -8.40
C ALA A 467 7.50 -25.49 -8.15
N LEU A 468 7.86 -24.77 -7.07
CA LEU A 468 9.24 -24.56 -6.66
C LEU A 468 9.82 -25.73 -5.81
N GLY A 469 8.98 -26.69 -5.43
CA GLY A 469 9.37 -27.82 -4.58
C GLY A 469 9.75 -27.40 -3.15
N VAL A 470 9.06 -26.39 -2.62
CA VAL A 470 9.19 -25.92 -1.23
C VAL A 470 7.81 -25.90 -0.56
N ASN A 471 7.75 -26.28 0.69
CA ASN A 471 6.50 -26.43 1.43
C ASN A 471 6.27 -25.34 2.49
N ALA A 472 7.13 -24.34 2.54
CA ALA A 472 7.01 -23.22 3.47
C ALA A 472 7.44 -21.90 2.82
N VAL A 473 6.69 -20.85 3.04
CA VAL A 473 7.01 -19.51 2.52
C VAL A 473 8.35 -18.98 3.07
N GLU A 474 8.68 -19.33 4.31
CA GLU A 474 9.97 -18.99 4.92
C GLU A 474 11.17 -19.58 4.15
N SER A 475 11.00 -20.72 3.48
CA SER A 475 12.04 -21.32 2.62
C SER A 475 12.22 -20.56 1.31
N LEU A 476 11.25 -19.79 0.87
CA LEU A 476 11.36 -18.93 -0.31
C LEU A 476 12.07 -17.60 0.00
N ARG A 477 12.07 -17.16 1.26
CA ARG A 477 12.61 -15.87 1.67
C ARG A 477 14.08 -15.69 1.33
N GLY A 478 14.37 -14.76 0.40
CA GLY A 478 15.75 -14.49 -0.04
C GLY A 478 16.37 -15.59 -0.89
N SER A 479 15.58 -16.54 -1.37
CA SER A 479 16.00 -17.61 -2.30
C SER A 479 16.09 -17.08 -3.73
N ARG A 480 17.04 -16.18 -3.98
CA ARG A 480 17.22 -15.50 -5.28
C ARG A 480 17.67 -16.47 -6.39
N GLU A 481 18.22 -17.61 -6.03
CA GLU A 481 18.53 -18.71 -6.94
C GLU A 481 17.27 -19.31 -7.57
N ARG A 482 16.08 -19.04 -7.02
CA ARG A 482 14.78 -19.40 -7.61
C ARG A 482 14.26 -18.36 -8.60
N LEU A 483 15.00 -17.27 -8.82
CA LEU A 483 14.65 -16.23 -9.76
C LEU A 483 15.54 -16.25 -10.98
N ARG A 484 14.94 -16.00 -12.14
CA ARG A 484 15.65 -15.77 -13.40
C ARG A 484 15.19 -14.47 -14.03
N SER A 485 16.12 -13.72 -14.61
CA SER A 485 15.80 -12.49 -15.31
C SER A 485 15.58 -12.73 -16.81
N ILE A 486 14.66 -11.97 -17.36
CA ILE A 486 14.41 -11.91 -18.80
C ILE A 486 14.46 -10.44 -19.24
N GLY A 487 15.45 -10.10 -20.08
CA GLY A 487 15.58 -8.75 -20.64
C GLY A 487 16.06 -7.67 -19.68
N LEU A 488 16.63 -8.03 -18.52
CA LEU A 488 17.35 -7.10 -17.67
C LEU A 488 18.83 -7.02 -18.06
N ASP A 489 19.43 -5.84 -17.86
CA ASP A 489 20.86 -5.66 -18.03
C ASP A 489 21.66 -6.37 -16.92
N GLU A 490 22.95 -6.63 -17.19
CA GLU A 490 23.83 -7.35 -16.29
C GLU A 490 23.99 -6.67 -14.92
N GLN A 491 24.06 -5.33 -14.91
CA GLN A 491 24.22 -4.59 -13.67
C GLN A 491 22.97 -4.69 -12.79
N THR A 492 21.80 -4.60 -13.37
CA THR A 492 20.52 -4.80 -12.66
C THR A 492 20.44 -6.23 -12.12
N CYS A 493 20.79 -7.25 -12.91
CA CYS A 493 20.85 -8.64 -12.45
C CYS A 493 21.80 -8.80 -11.25
N LYS A 494 22.97 -8.17 -11.29
CA LYS A 494 23.96 -8.20 -10.19
C LYS A 494 23.40 -7.51 -8.92
N ILE A 495 22.73 -6.38 -9.05
CA ILE A 495 22.11 -5.69 -7.92
C ILE A 495 21.00 -6.55 -7.29
N LEU A 496 20.17 -7.17 -8.10
CA LEU A 496 19.10 -8.07 -7.65
C LEU A 496 19.64 -9.40 -7.10
N GLY A 497 20.86 -9.79 -7.48
CA GLY A 497 21.45 -11.08 -7.13
C GLY A 497 20.80 -12.25 -7.87
N VAL A 498 20.33 -12.04 -9.10
CA VAL A 498 19.64 -13.04 -9.93
C VAL A 498 20.46 -13.36 -11.19
N LYS A 499 20.25 -14.55 -11.76
CA LYS A 499 20.87 -14.96 -13.03
C LYS A 499 19.90 -14.77 -14.20
N PRO A 500 20.40 -14.52 -15.41
CA PRO A 500 19.59 -14.62 -16.61
C PRO A 500 18.96 -16.00 -16.80
N ALA A 501 17.81 -16.06 -17.44
CA ALA A 501 17.16 -17.31 -17.78
C ALA A 501 18.07 -18.12 -18.74
N GLY A 502 18.24 -19.41 -18.43
CA GLY A 502 19.14 -20.30 -19.17
C GLY A 502 20.54 -20.47 -18.58
N MET A 503 20.84 -19.82 -17.43
CA MET A 503 22.13 -19.96 -16.72
C MET A 503 21.96 -20.71 -15.40
#